data_d95e7ccfa90840937f4d13271f0c7c4f
#
_entry.id   d95e7ccfa90840937f4d13271f0c7c4f
#
_cell.length_a   1.000
_cell.length_b   1.000
_cell.length_c   1.000
_cell.angle_alpha   90.00
_cell.angle_beta   90.00
_cell.angle_gamma   90.00
#
_symmetry.space_group_name_H-M   'P 1'
#
loop_
_entity.id
_entity.type
_entity.pdbx_description
1 polymer ?
#
loop_
_entity_poly.entity_id
_entity_poly.type
_entity_poly.pdbx_seq_one_letter_code
_entity_poly.pdbx_strand_id
1 'polypeptide(L)'
;MELIDFCRAHGIIIDAPPPIGYWKRYHTIDHPKKRNGAVKWMGDHAFVQNHAKDTEVSVWKPDSISESGRRDYARLAQEAEQEKIRMQERAAVKAKELLNASVLTQHPYFKAKGFPDEQGWVNGDKLVIPVRLEGELVGCQLIDESGDKKFLYGQRTSGASFDFDNKGKH
;
A
#
# COMPACT_ATOMS: atom_id res chain seq x y z
N MET A 1 -28.32 -10.58 -1.91
CA MET A 1 -27.73 -10.17 -0.59
C MET A 1 -26.84 -8.96 -0.79
N GLU A 2 -27.05 -7.88 -0.01
CA GLU A 2 -26.25 -6.66 -0.13
C GLU A 2 -24.81 -6.86 0.34
N LEU A 3 -23.86 -6.03 -0.17
CA LEU A 3 -22.43 -6.13 0.18
C LEU A 3 -22.18 -5.97 1.68
N ILE A 4 -22.93 -5.06 2.32
CA ILE A 4 -22.79 -4.80 3.78
C ILE A 4 -23.13 -6.06 4.59
N ASP A 5 -24.22 -6.75 4.22
CA ASP A 5 -24.63 -7.98 4.90
C ASP A 5 -23.65 -9.13 4.64
N PHE A 6 -23.10 -9.21 3.42
CA PHE A 6 -22.05 -10.17 3.10
C PHE A 6 -20.79 -9.93 3.93
N CYS A 7 -20.34 -8.69 4.05
CA CYS A 7 -19.20 -8.33 4.90
C CYS A 7 -19.47 -8.69 6.37
N ARG A 8 -20.68 -8.41 6.86
CA ARG A 8 -21.08 -8.75 8.23
C ARG A 8 -21.08 -10.25 8.48
N ALA A 9 -21.52 -11.05 7.53
CA ALA A 9 -21.46 -12.51 7.61
C ALA A 9 -20.02 -13.04 7.72
N HIS A 10 -19.04 -12.32 7.12
CA HIS A 10 -17.61 -12.58 7.26
C HIS A 10 -16.98 -11.91 8.50
N GLY A 11 -17.80 -11.34 9.40
CA GLY A 11 -17.36 -10.70 10.62
C GLY A 11 -16.71 -9.34 10.41
N ILE A 12 -16.91 -8.66 9.27
CA ILE A 12 -16.33 -7.36 8.94
C ILE A 12 -17.40 -6.27 9.07
N ILE A 13 -17.07 -5.18 9.73
CA ILE A 13 -17.98 -4.06 9.99
C ILE A 13 -17.71 -2.96 8.97
N ILE A 14 -18.68 -2.74 8.06
CA ILE A 14 -18.68 -1.62 7.12
C ILE A 14 -20.04 -0.92 7.15
N ASP A 15 -20.05 0.40 6.99
CA ASP A 15 -21.28 1.22 6.94
C ASP A 15 -21.66 1.56 5.49
N ALA A 16 -20.68 1.55 4.59
CA ALA A 16 -20.86 1.79 3.17
C ALA A 16 -19.79 1.05 2.36
N PRO A 17 -20.01 0.77 1.06
CA PRO A 17 -18.98 0.23 0.18
C PRO A 17 -17.75 1.14 0.17
N PRO A 18 -16.52 0.57 0.14
CA PRO A 18 -15.29 1.38 0.00
C PRO A 18 -15.21 2.03 -1.38
N PRO A 19 -14.29 2.99 -1.58
CA PRO A 19 -13.98 3.48 -2.93
C PRO A 19 -13.62 2.33 -3.88
N ILE A 20 -14.07 2.43 -5.13
CA ILE A 20 -13.83 1.40 -6.16
C ILE A 20 -12.32 1.23 -6.42
N GLY A 21 -11.90 -0.02 -6.59
CA GLY A 21 -10.56 -0.38 -7.02
C GLY A 21 -9.51 -0.49 -5.90
N TYR A 22 -9.82 -0.08 -4.68
CA TYR A 22 -8.85 -0.04 -3.58
C TYR A 22 -9.21 -1.03 -2.46
N TRP A 23 -8.19 -1.69 -1.89
CA TRP A 23 -8.33 -2.40 -0.63
C TRP A 23 -8.45 -1.41 0.52
N LYS A 24 -9.51 -1.51 1.31
CA LYS A 24 -9.69 -0.75 2.54
C LYS A 24 -9.79 -1.68 3.74
N ARG A 25 -9.12 -1.31 4.82
CA ARG A 25 -9.10 -2.06 6.07
C ARG A 25 -10.22 -1.61 6.99
N TYR A 26 -10.89 -2.58 7.61
CA TYR A 26 -12.02 -2.39 8.50
C TYR A 26 -11.87 -3.18 9.80
N HIS A 27 -12.57 -2.73 10.82
CA HIS A 27 -12.69 -3.47 12.06
C HIS A 27 -13.47 -4.77 11.85
N THR A 28 -13.21 -5.76 12.72
CA THR A 28 -13.93 -7.03 12.72
C THR A 28 -14.70 -7.20 14.02
N ILE A 29 -15.78 -7.99 13.97
CA ILE A 29 -16.66 -8.23 15.12
C ILE A 29 -15.87 -8.83 16.29
N ASP A 30 -14.99 -9.79 16.00
CA ASP A 30 -14.19 -10.49 17.03
C ASP A 30 -13.05 -9.64 17.59
N HIS A 31 -12.56 -8.66 16.82
CA HIS A 31 -11.44 -7.79 17.20
C HIS A 31 -11.74 -6.33 16.87
N PRO A 32 -12.67 -5.67 17.60
CA PRO A 32 -13.13 -4.31 17.26
C PRO A 32 -12.04 -3.24 17.30
N LYS A 33 -10.92 -3.51 17.97
CA LYS A 33 -9.76 -2.59 18.04
C LYS A 33 -8.74 -2.82 16.92
N LYS A 34 -8.86 -3.91 16.14
CA LYS A 34 -7.92 -4.26 15.07
C LYS A 34 -8.63 -4.16 13.72
N ARG A 35 -7.90 -3.70 12.69
CA ARG A 35 -8.40 -3.63 11.30
C ARG A 35 -8.01 -4.89 10.53
N ASN A 36 -8.51 -6.05 10.97
CA ASN A 36 -8.23 -7.34 10.33
C ASN A 36 -9.12 -7.60 9.11
N GLY A 37 -10.23 -6.91 8.95
CA GLY A 37 -11.09 -6.97 7.77
C GLY A 37 -10.46 -6.22 6.60
N ALA A 38 -10.57 -6.76 5.39
CA ALA A 38 -10.17 -6.11 4.15
C ALA A 38 -11.30 -6.27 3.12
N VAL A 39 -11.67 -5.18 2.47
CA VAL A 39 -12.69 -5.16 1.40
C VAL A 39 -12.14 -4.36 0.23
N LYS A 40 -12.27 -4.93 -0.98
CA LYS A 40 -12.01 -4.23 -2.24
C LYS A 40 -13.26 -4.32 -3.09
N TRP A 41 -13.89 -3.20 -3.34
CA TRP A 41 -15.08 -3.10 -4.16
C TRP A 41 -14.72 -2.71 -5.60
N MET A 42 -15.26 -3.45 -6.56
CA MET A 42 -15.05 -3.22 -7.99
C MET A 42 -16.30 -2.68 -8.69
N GLY A 43 -17.39 -2.47 -7.91
CA GLY A 43 -18.68 -1.98 -8.41
C GLY A 43 -19.67 -3.12 -8.69
N ASP A 44 -19.28 -4.04 -9.53
CA ASP A 44 -20.07 -5.22 -9.91
C ASP A 44 -19.74 -6.48 -9.11
N HIS A 45 -18.69 -6.43 -8.31
CA HIS A 45 -18.30 -7.47 -7.35
C HIS A 45 -17.41 -6.88 -6.25
N ALA A 46 -17.19 -7.64 -5.19
CA ALA A 46 -16.26 -7.24 -4.14
C ALA A 46 -15.43 -8.44 -3.66
N PHE A 47 -14.19 -8.18 -3.31
CA PHE A 47 -13.31 -9.10 -2.60
C PHE A 47 -13.37 -8.78 -1.12
N VAL A 48 -13.60 -9.80 -0.29
CA VAL A 48 -13.77 -9.67 1.14
C VAL A 48 -12.89 -10.69 1.84
N GLN A 49 -12.07 -10.24 2.81
CA GLN A 49 -11.19 -11.12 3.57
C GLN A 49 -11.13 -10.69 5.03
N ASN A 50 -11.34 -11.63 5.94
CA ASN A 50 -11.09 -11.45 7.35
C ASN A 50 -9.79 -12.16 7.76
N HIS A 51 -8.69 -11.43 7.80
CA HIS A 51 -7.36 -11.98 8.11
C HIS A 51 -7.24 -12.61 9.51
N ALA A 52 -8.26 -12.47 10.38
CA ALA A 52 -8.28 -13.15 11.68
C ALA A 52 -8.90 -14.55 11.60
N LYS A 53 -9.68 -14.83 10.56
CA LYS A 53 -10.43 -16.09 10.39
C LYS A 53 -10.09 -16.83 9.11
N ASP A 54 -9.93 -16.09 8.01
CA ASP A 54 -9.89 -16.65 6.66
C ASP A 54 -8.50 -16.45 6.05
N THR A 55 -7.96 -17.53 5.49
CA THR A 55 -6.76 -17.48 4.65
C THR A 55 -7.09 -17.11 3.21
N GLU A 56 -8.35 -17.31 2.79
CA GLU A 56 -8.82 -17.09 1.43
C GLU A 56 -9.68 -15.83 1.31
N VAL A 57 -9.71 -15.29 0.10
CA VAL A 57 -10.54 -14.14 -0.26
C VAL A 57 -11.90 -14.63 -0.74
N SER A 58 -12.96 -14.18 -0.09
CA SER A 58 -14.34 -14.41 -0.53
C SER A 58 -14.76 -13.38 -1.57
N VAL A 59 -15.59 -13.79 -2.53
CA VAL A 59 -16.07 -12.91 -3.60
C VAL A 59 -17.57 -12.70 -3.45
N TRP A 60 -17.98 -11.46 -3.26
CA TRP A 60 -19.37 -11.06 -3.33
C TRP A 60 -19.76 -10.62 -4.74
N LYS A 61 -20.95 -10.95 -5.18
CA LYS A 61 -21.58 -10.42 -6.40
C LYS A 61 -23.03 -10.05 -6.10
N PRO A 62 -23.55 -8.93 -6.62
CA PRO A 62 -24.96 -8.60 -6.49
C PRO A 62 -25.82 -9.56 -7.33
N ASP A 63 -27.06 -9.73 -6.92
CA ASP A 63 -28.00 -10.63 -7.60
C ASP A 63 -28.36 -10.13 -9.02
N SER A 64 -28.34 -8.81 -9.23
CA SER A 64 -28.53 -8.19 -10.55
C SER A 64 -27.83 -6.84 -10.64
N ILE A 65 -27.32 -6.50 -11.83
CA ILE A 65 -26.79 -5.16 -12.16
C ILE A 65 -27.34 -4.80 -13.53
N SER A 66 -27.87 -3.57 -13.66
CA SER A 66 -28.28 -3.04 -14.95
C SER A 66 -27.07 -2.85 -15.89
N GLU A 67 -27.32 -2.87 -17.20
CA GLU A 67 -26.25 -2.68 -18.18
C GLU A 67 -25.58 -1.29 -18.06
N SER A 68 -26.36 -0.25 -17.75
CA SER A 68 -25.83 1.09 -17.43
C SER A 68 -24.95 1.08 -16.20
N GLY A 69 -25.37 0.40 -15.13
CA GLY A 69 -24.57 0.25 -13.91
C GLY A 69 -23.23 -0.44 -14.15
N ARG A 70 -23.19 -1.48 -14.98
CA ARG A 70 -21.93 -2.15 -15.36
C ARG A 70 -20.98 -1.20 -16.07
N ARG A 71 -21.47 -0.38 -17.00
CA ARG A 71 -20.63 0.62 -17.71
C ARG A 71 -20.09 1.67 -16.77
N ASP A 72 -20.92 2.18 -15.86
CA ASP A 72 -20.49 3.18 -14.87
C ASP A 72 -19.43 2.62 -13.93
N TYR A 73 -19.61 1.39 -13.44
CA TYR A 73 -18.61 0.75 -12.59
C TYR A 73 -17.29 0.47 -13.32
N ALA A 74 -17.36 0.03 -14.59
CA ALA A 74 -16.16 -0.19 -15.40
C ALA A 74 -15.38 1.12 -15.60
N ARG A 75 -16.07 2.24 -15.87
CA ARG A 75 -15.45 3.56 -15.98
C ARG A 75 -14.80 3.99 -14.68
N LEU A 76 -15.49 3.88 -13.54
CA LEU A 76 -14.96 4.24 -12.24
C LEU A 76 -13.75 3.38 -11.83
N ALA A 77 -13.79 2.08 -12.14
CA ALA A 77 -12.67 1.19 -11.90
C ALA A 77 -11.42 1.57 -12.74
N GLN A 78 -11.65 1.96 -13.99
CA GLN A 78 -10.59 2.44 -14.88
C GLN A 78 -9.98 3.76 -14.38
N GLU A 79 -10.81 4.72 -13.97
CA GLU A 79 -10.38 6.00 -13.39
C GLU A 79 -9.55 5.76 -12.12
N ALA A 80 -9.99 4.86 -11.23
CA ALA A 80 -9.28 4.50 -10.01
C ALA A 80 -7.91 3.84 -10.30
N GLU A 81 -7.82 2.97 -11.30
CA GLU A 81 -6.54 2.35 -11.67
C GLU A 81 -5.58 3.38 -12.30
N GLN A 82 -6.08 4.29 -13.14
CA GLN A 82 -5.27 5.38 -13.68
C GLN A 82 -4.73 6.31 -12.59
N GLU A 83 -5.57 6.67 -11.61
CA GLU A 83 -5.12 7.50 -10.48
C GLU A 83 -4.07 6.79 -9.63
N LYS A 84 -4.23 5.48 -9.41
CA LYS A 84 -3.23 4.67 -8.71
C LYS A 84 -1.89 4.67 -9.46
N ILE A 85 -1.89 4.50 -10.79
CA ILE A 85 -0.69 4.56 -11.61
C ILE A 85 -0.02 5.94 -11.48
N ARG A 86 -0.79 7.04 -11.58
CA ARG A 86 -0.25 8.39 -11.38
C ARG A 86 0.37 8.60 -9.99
N MET A 87 -0.25 8.07 -8.95
CA MET A 87 0.33 8.14 -7.59
C MET A 87 1.65 7.37 -7.50
N GLN A 88 1.73 6.19 -8.13
CA GLN A 88 2.96 5.39 -8.17
C GLN A 88 4.09 6.11 -8.92
N GLU A 89 3.79 6.71 -10.06
CA GLU A 89 4.75 7.51 -10.84
C GLU A 89 5.27 8.71 -10.03
N ARG A 90 4.36 9.46 -9.38
CA ARG A 90 4.74 10.59 -8.50
C ARG A 90 5.64 10.12 -7.34
N ALA A 91 5.33 8.97 -6.75
CA ALA A 91 6.15 8.42 -5.66
C ALA A 91 7.55 8.01 -6.17
N ALA A 92 7.66 7.42 -7.36
CA ALA A 92 8.94 7.08 -7.98
C ALA A 92 9.79 8.33 -8.28
N VAL A 93 9.18 9.37 -8.86
CA VAL A 93 9.84 10.67 -9.09
C VAL A 93 10.32 11.26 -7.76
N LYS A 94 9.47 11.27 -6.73
CA LYS A 94 9.85 11.79 -5.40
C LYS A 94 10.99 10.99 -4.76
N ALA A 95 10.99 9.67 -4.92
CA ALA A 95 12.09 8.82 -4.44
C ALA A 95 13.41 9.18 -5.14
N LYS A 96 13.38 9.40 -6.46
CA LYS A 96 14.55 9.82 -7.23
C LYS A 96 15.08 11.17 -6.78
N GLU A 97 14.20 12.15 -6.54
CA GLU A 97 14.59 13.47 -6.00
C GLU A 97 15.26 13.35 -4.62
N LEU A 98 14.68 12.57 -3.71
CA LEU A 98 15.22 12.35 -2.37
C LEU A 98 16.59 11.69 -2.43
N LEU A 99 16.76 10.64 -3.24
CA LEU A 99 18.06 9.97 -3.41
C LEU A 99 19.11 10.90 -4.01
N ASN A 100 18.76 11.69 -5.03
CA ASN A 100 19.68 12.64 -5.64
C ASN A 100 20.12 13.73 -4.68
N ALA A 101 19.26 14.14 -3.75
CA ALA A 101 19.54 15.11 -2.71
C ALA A 101 20.18 14.49 -1.45
N SER A 102 20.36 13.17 -1.40
CA SER A 102 20.95 12.46 -0.27
C SER A 102 22.48 12.41 -0.35
N VAL A 103 23.11 12.33 0.80
CA VAL A 103 24.54 12.12 0.96
C VAL A 103 24.79 10.74 1.56
N LEU A 104 25.80 10.04 1.06
CA LEU A 104 26.20 8.75 1.63
C LEU A 104 26.97 9.03 2.93
N THR A 105 26.38 8.68 4.07
CA THR A 105 26.95 8.94 5.40
C THR A 105 26.38 7.99 6.45
N GLN A 106 26.95 8.01 7.65
CA GLN A 106 26.45 7.27 8.79
C GLN A 106 25.09 7.82 9.24
N HIS A 107 24.23 6.92 9.76
CA HIS A 107 22.94 7.29 10.32
C HIS A 107 22.73 6.58 11.66
N PRO A 108 22.13 7.24 12.69
CA PRO A 108 21.92 6.66 14.04
C PRO A 108 21.19 5.32 14.02
N TYR A 109 20.32 5.10 13.06
CA TYR A 109 19.60 3.84 12.87
C TYR A 109 20.54 2.63 12.70
N PHE A 110 21.62 2.75 11.92
CA PHE A 110 22.59 1.65 11.73
C PHE A 110 23.30 1.32 13.03
N LYS A 111 23.75 2.33 13.77
CA LYS A 111 24.37 2.15 15.09
C LYS A 111 23.45 1.43 16.06
N ALA A 112 22.16 1.83 16.10
CA ALA A 112 21.16 1.19 16.93
C ALA A 112 20.88 -0.29 16.54
N LYS A 113 21.19 -0.65 15.28
CA LYS A 113 21.06 -2.03 14.76
C LYS A 113 22.35 -2.84 14.85
N GLY A 114 23.43 -2.30 15.43
CA GLY A 114 24.69 -3.00 15.60
C GLY A 114 25.64 -2.88 14.42
N PHE A 115 25.41 -1.93 13.52
CA PHE A 115 26.24 -1.65 12.34
C PHE A 115 26.79 -0.21 12.39
N PRO A 116 27.68 0.14 13.36
CA PRO A 116 28.11 1.53 13.58
C PRO A 116 28.89 2.13 12.43
N ASP A 117 29.58 1.30 11.64
CA ASP A 117 30.43 1.75 10.53
C ASP A 117 29.70 1.77 9.18
N GLU A 118 28.44 1.33 9.15
CA GLU A 118 27.66 1.28 7.92
C GLU A 118 27.19 2.67 7.52
N GLN A 119 27.16 2.91 6.21
CA GLN A 119 26.72 4.16 5.59
C GLN A 119 25.48 3.91 4.74
N GLY A 120 24.60 4.90 4.63
CA GLY A 120 23.44 4.89 3.76
C GLY A 120 23.14 6.26 3.20
N TRP A 121 22.21 6.32 2.29
CA TRP A 121 21.74 7.58 1.72
C TRP A 121 20.93 8.35 2.76
N VAL A 122 21.42 9.51 3.18
CA VAL A 122 20.78 10.36 4.20
C VAL A 122 20.35 11.67 3.57
N ASN A 123 19.08 12.04 3.76
CA ASN A 123 18.49 13.31 3.38
C ASN A 123 17.94 14.01 4.64
N GLY A 124 18.61 15.10 5.07
CA GLY A 124 18.31 15.71 6.36
C GLY A 124 18.58 14.74 7.51
N ASP A 125 17.56 14.46 8.30
CA ASP A 125 17.55 13.50 9.42
C ASP A 125 17.02 12.11 9.02
N LYS A 126 16.77 11.83 7.74
CA LYS A 126 16.16 10.60 7.25
C LYS A 126 17.15 9.74 6.49
N LEU A 127 17.26 8.47 6.90
CA LEU A 127 17.84 7.42 6.08
C LEU A 127 16.86 7.05 4.97
N VAL A 128 17.33 7.07 3.72
CA VAL A 128 16.53 6.82 2.52
C VAL A 128 16.91 5.44 1.97
N ILE A 129 16.02 4.48 2.07
CA ILE A 129 16.23 3.14 1.51
C ILE A 129 15.46 3.02 0.20
N PRO A 130 16.14 2.84 -0.95
CA PRO A 130 15.47 2.65 -2.24
C PRO A 130 14.59 1.41 -2.23
N VAL A 131 13.44 1.50 -2.89
CA VAL A 131 12.53 0.39 -3.15
C VAL A 131 12.46 0.18 -4.64
N ARG A 132 12.85 -1.02 -5.10
CA ARG A 132 12.93 -1.37 -6.53
C ARG A 132 12.02 -2.53 -6.87
N LEU A 133 11.52 -2.51 -8.09
CA LEU A 133 10.80 -3.60 -8.73
C LEU A 133 11.52 -3.90 -10.04
N GLU A 134 12.01 -5.13 -10.20
CA GLU A 134 12.74 -5.56 -11.41
C GLU A 134 13.89 -4.60 -11.79
N GLY A 135 14.56 -4.02 -10.76
CA GLY A 135 15.63 -3.03 -10.94
C GLY A 135 15.17 -1.57 -11.04
N GLU A 136 13.93 -1.31 -11.38
CA GLU A 136 13.35 0.04 -11.49
C GLU A 136 13.05 0.63 -10.11
N LEU A 137 13.40 1.91 -9.89
CA LEU A 137 13.08 2.62 -8.66
C LEU A 137 11.59 2.96 -8.62
N VAL A 138 10.85 2.36 -7.69
CA VAL A 138 9.40 2.56 -7.54
C VAL A 138 9.00 3.34 -6.30
N GLY A 139 9.96 3.62 -5.41
CA GLY A 139 9.72 4.35 -4.17
C GLY A 139 10.94 4.35 -3.26
N CYS A 140 10.74 4.75 -2.02
CA CYS A 140 11.72 4.59 -0.96
C CYS A 140 11.03 4.41 0.40
N GLN A 141 11.78 3.85 1.34
CA GLN A 141 11.43 3.87 2.76
C GLN A 141 12.29 4.93 3.45
N LEU A 142 11.64 5.81 4.20
CA LEU A 142 12.29 6.81 5.03
C LEU A 142 12.34 6.30 6.47
N ILE A 143 13.51 6.33 7.10
CA ILE A 143 13.72 5.90 8.48
C ILE A 143 14.32 7.07 9.24
N ASP A 144 13.67 7.49 10.32
CA ASP A 144 14.20 8.55 11.16
C ASP A 144 15.19 8.03 12.23
N GLU A 145 15.75 8.94 13.01
CA GLU A 145 16.73 8.63 14.07
C GLU A 145 16.12 7.74 15.17
N SER A 146 14.80 7.81 15.42
CA SER A 146 14.11 6.95 16.36
C SER A 146 13.86 5.54 15.82
N GLY A 147 14.06 5.33 14.51
CA GLY A 147 13.80 4.08 13.80
C GLY A 147 12.38 3.95 13.29
N ASP A 148 11.56 5.02 13.34
CA ASP A 148 10.23 5.03 12.73
C ASP A 148 10.36 4.98 11.19
N LYS A 149 9.52 4.16 10.56
CA LYS A 149 9.63 3.83 9.14
C LYS A 149 8.38 4.25 8.40
N LYS A 150 8.57 5.02 7.32
CA LYS A 150 7.48 5.47 6.46
C LYS A 150 7.79 5.22 4.99
N PHE A 151 6.81 4.74 4.26
CA PHE A 151 6.85 4.71 2.80
C PHE A 151 6.33 6.01 2.21
N LEU A 152 6.76 6.33 1.01
CA LEU A 152 6.15 7.42 0.26
C LEU A 152 4.69 7.09 -0.05
N TYR A 153 3.83 8.10 0.08
CA TYR A 153 2.41 7.93 -0.20
C TYR A 153 2.18 7.50 -1.66
N GLY A 154 1.38 6.47 -1.84
CA GLY A 154 1.02 5.97 -3.16
C GLY A 154 2.06 5.10 -3.85
N GLN A 155 3.25 4.87 -3.27
CA GLN A 155 4.26 4.02 -3.90
C GLN A 155 3.81 2.56 -4.03
N ARG A 156 4.35 1.87 -5.03
CA ARG A 156 4.18 0.44 -5.20
C ARG A 156 5.10 -0.31 -4.22
N THR A 157 4.51 -1.22 -3.43
CA THR A 157 5.26 -2.07 -2.48
C THR A 157 5.13 -3.56 -2.82
N SER A 158 4.03 -3.94 -3.50
CA SER A 158 3.80 -5.34 -3.87
C SER A 158 4.80 -5.81 -4.92
N GLY A 159 5.53 -6.88 -4.61
CA GLY A 159 6.56 -7.45 -5.47
C GLY A 159 7.88 -6.66 -5.50
N ALA A 160 7.96 -5.53 -4.79
CA ALA A 160 9.16 -4.72 -4.73
C ALA A 160 10.10 -5.19 -3.59
N SER A 161 11.40 -4.98 -3.75
CA SER A 161 12.45 -5.28 -2.78
C SER A 161 13.14 -4.00 -2.31
N PHE A 162 13.72 -4.06 -1.11
CA PHE A 162 14.64 -3.03 -0.62
C PHE A 162 16.01 -3.20 -1.26
N ASP A 163 16.57 -2.09 -1.72
CA ASP A 163 17.92 -2.07 -2.25
C ASP A 163 18.86 -1.40 -1.24
N PHE A 164 19.73 -2.21 -0.64
CA PHE A 164 20.76 -1.76 0.29
C PHE A 164 22.14 -1.62 -0.39
N ASP A 165 22.24 -1.82 -1.71
CA ASP A 165 23.48 -1.65 -2.43
C ASP A 165 23.81 -0.16 -2.59
N ASN A 166 24.77 0.31 -1.77
CA ASN A 166 25.23 1.69 -1.78
C ASN A 166 26.10 2.03 -3.01
N LYS A 167 26.24 1.13 -3.98
CA LYS A 167 27.18 1.23 -5.11
C LYS A 167 26.70 2.07 -6.30
N GLY A 168 25.60 2.78 -6.20
CA GLY A 168 25.22 3.71 -7.27
C GLY A 168 23.83 4.29 -7.17
N LYS A 169 23.73 5.57 -7.55
CA LYS A 169 22.48 6.33 -7.73
C LYS A 169 21.84 6.08 -9.11
N HIS A 170 21.91 4.87 -9.64
CA HIS A 170 21.40 4.59 -11.01
C HIS A 170 19.91 4.30 -11.02
#